data_c0c7535004c6d3b9d7813cc0af3b2477
#
_entry.id   c0c7535004c6d3b9d7813cc0af3b2477
#
_cell.length_a   1.000
_cell.length_b   1.000
_cell.length_c   1.000
_cell.angle_alpha   90.00
_cell.angle_beta   90.00
_cell.angle_gamma   90.00
#
_symmetry.space_group_name_H-M   'P 1'
#
loop_
_entity.id
_entity.type
_entity.pdbx_description
1 polymer ?
#
loop_
_entity_poly.entity_id
_entity_poly.type
_entity_poly.pdbx_seq_one_letter_code
_entity_poly.pdbx_strand_id
1 'polypeptide(L)'
;MSENLQIGTSARKDRAEARKDIERMLERFPVLGRYAQSAGSNLSGGEQQRLAIARALLARPKLLLLDEPTLGLAPLIVDQVFELLAEINREGTTILLVEQNAVRTVDVADRVYIMRTGGRIEFEGTAAQLAERGGLETAYMGL
;
A
#
# COMPACT_ATOMS: atom_id res chain seq x y z
N MET A 1 3.89 -13.47 -14.83
CA MET A 1 4.18 -12.53 -13.72
C MET A 1 5.30 -11.55 -14.07
N SER A 2 6.41 -11.97 -14.64
CA SER A 2 7.53 -11.09 -15.05
C SER A 2 7.12 -9.90 -15.91
N GLU A 3 6.17 -10.08 -16.84
CA GLU A 3 5.62 -9.00 -17.67
C GLU A 3 4.97 -7.90 -16.82
N ASN A 4 4.30 -8.26 -15.72
CA ASN A 4 3.71 -7.28 -14.80
C ASN A 4 4.78 -6.38 -14.16
N LEU A 5 5.94 -6.92 -13.80
CA LEU A 5 7.05 -6.12 -13.27
C LEU A 5 7.65 -5.22 -14.37
N GLN A 6 7.78 -5.74 -15.60
CA GLN A 6 8.24 -4.94 -16.73
C GLN A 6 7.32 -3.76 -17.04
N ILE A 7 5.99 -3.94 -16.93
CA ILE A 7 5.01 -2.86 -17.09
C ILE A 7 5.28 -1.74 -16.07
N GLY A 8 5.66 -2.07 -14.82
CA GLY A 8 6.01 -1.08 -13.79
C GLY A 8 7.18 -0.16 -14.18
N THR A 9 8.05 -0.61 -15.10
CA THR A 9 9.18 0.18 -15.60
C THR A 9 8.93 0.85 -16.96
N SER A 10 7.77 0.67 -17.57
CA SER A 10 7.50 1.05 -18.98
C SER A 10 7.68 2.55 -19.24
N ALA A 11 7.36 3.41 -18.28
CA ALA A 11 7.51 4.86 -18.38
C ALA A 11 8.95 5.36 -18.16
N ARG A 12 9.87 4.50 -17.74
CA ARG A 12 11.25 4.87 -17.40
C ARG A 12 12.14 4.85 -18.62
N LYS A 13 13.08 5.80 -18.66
CA LYS A 13 14.10 5.90 -19.72
C LYS A 13 15.41 5.20 -19.37
N ASP A 14 15.68 4.98 -18.09
CA ASP A 14 16.90 4.38 -17.52
C ASP A 14 16.84 2.85 -17.50
N ARG A 15 16.83 2.23 -18.68
CA ARG A 15 16.59 0.79 -18.87
C ARG A 15 17.52 -0.12 -18.03
N ALA A 16 18.78 0.25 -17.86
CA ALA A 16 19.76 -0.54 -17.11
C ALA A 16 19.40 -0.53 -15.60
N GLU A 17 19.08 0.62 -15.02
CA GLU A 17 18.66 0.74 -13.63
C GLU A 17 17.28 0.10 -13.39
N ALA A 18 16.35 0.21 -14.35
CA ALA A 18 15.06 -0.44 -14.27
C ALA A 18 15.18 -1.98 -14.15
N ARG A 19 16.14 -2.60 -14.83
CA ARG A 19 16.40 -4.05 -14.68
C ARG A 19 16.91 -4.39 -13.28
N LYS A 20 17.85 -3.62 -12.74
CA LYS A 20 18.36 -3.80 -11.37
C LYS A 20 17.25 -3.62 -10.34
N ASP A 21 16.33 -2.68 -10.57
CA ASP A 21 15.20 -2.49 -9.67
C ASP A 21 14.22 -3.67 -9.71
N ILE A 22 14.02 -4.31 -10.86
CA ILE A 22 13.25 -5.55 -10.95
C ILE A 22 13.92 -6.67 -10.12
N GLU A 23 15.24 -6.82 -10.23
CA GLU A 23 16.00 -7.80 -9.43
C GLU A 23 15.84 -7.53 -7.93
N ARG A 24 15.99 -6.26 -7.48
CA ARG A 24 15.75 -5.85 -6.08
C ARG A 24 14.31 -6.14 -5.63
N MET A 25 13.30 -5.94 -6.50
CA MET A 25 11.92 -6.28 -6.17
C MET A 25 11.73 -7.80 -5.99
N LEU A 26 12.40 -8.63 -6.77
CA LEU A 26 12.38 -10.08 -6.60
C LEU A 26 13.10 -10.55 -5.33
N GLU A 27 14.17 -9.85 -4.91
CA GLU A 27 14.83 -10.06 -3.62
C GLU A 27 13.93 -9.65 -2.46
N ARG A 28 13.26 -8.48 -2.56
CA ARG A 28 12.33 -7.99 -1.54
C ARG A 28 11.07 -8.84 -1.42
N PHE A 29 10.60 -9.40 -2.53
CA PHE A 29 9.42 -10.27 -2.62
C PHE A 29 9.77 -11.64 -3.23
N PRO A 30 10.46 -12.53 -2.49
CA PRO A 30 10.93 -13.82 -3.04
C PRO A 30 9.79 -14.69 -3.58
N VAL A 31 8.58 -14.53 -3.05
CA VAL A 31 7.39 -15.23 -3.54
C VAL A 31 7.11 -14.90 -5.01
N LEU A 32 7.34 -13.66 -5.45
CA LEU A 32 7.14 -13.29 -6.85
C LEU A 32 8.15 -13.97 -7.79
N GLY A 33 9.39 -14.20 -7.31
CA GLY A 33 10.41 -14.92 -8.06
C GLY A 33 9.99 -16.36 -8.38
N ARG A 34 9.33 -17.04 -7.44
CA ARG A 34 8.83 -18.42 -7.61
C ARG A 34 7.79 -18.53 -8.72
N TYR A 35 7.03 -17.47 -8.96
CA TYR A 35 5.97 -17.42 -9.99
C TYR A 35 6.39 -16.63 -11.24
N ALA A 36 7.71 -16.43 -11.48
CA ALA A 36 8.20 -15.58 -12.57
C ALA A 36 7.59 -15.93 -13.95
N GLN A 37 7.39 -17.22 -14.22
CA GLN A 37 6.83 -17.72 -15.49
C GLN A 37 5.33 -18.03 -15.42
N SER A 38 4.69 -17.87 -14.28
CA SER A 38 3.25 -18.13 -14.11
C SER A 38 2.41 -16.91 -14.46
N ALA A 39 1.14 -17.14 -14.79
CA ALA A 39 0.16 -16.05 -14.90
C ALA A 39 -0.04 -15.39 -13.54
N GLY A 40 -0.24 -14.06 -13.49
CA GLY A 40 -0.52 -13.35 -12.26
C GLY A 40 -1.82 -13.80 -11.56
N SER A 41 -2.76 -14.37 -12.32
CA SER A 41 -4.00 -14.97 -11.82
C SER A 41 -3.79 -16.22 -10.96
N ASN A 42 -2.62 -16.85 -11.02
CA ASN A 42 -2.29 -18.03 -10.22
C ASN A 42 -1.77 -17.69 -8.83
N LEU A 43 -1.59 -16.40 -8.55
CA LEU A 43 -1.19 -15.89 -7.25
C LEU A 43 -2.37 -15.83 -6.28
N SER A 44 -2.13 -16.10 -5.00
CA SER A 44 -3.10 -15.81 -3.94
C SER A 44 -3.39 -14.30 -3.84
N GLY A 45 -4.49 -13.91 -3.21
CA GLY A 45 -4.84 -12.49 -3.06
C GLY A 45 -3.72 -11.64 -2.45
N GLY A 46 -3.07 -12.12 -1.40
CA GLY A 46 -1.93 -11.43 -0.79
C GLY A 46 -0.68 -11.34 -1.69
N GLU A 47 -0.44 -12.35 -2.52
CA GLU A 47 0.65 -12.33 -3.51
C GLU A 47 0.32 -11.39 -4.67
N GLN A 48 -0.93 -11.34 -5.11
CA GLN A 48 -1.41 -10.38 -6.11
C GLN A 48 -1.24 -8.94 -5.62
N GLN A 49 -1.54 -8.69 -4.34
CA GLN A 49 -1.36 -7.37 -3.72
C GLN A 49 0.11 -6.98 -3.67
N ARG A 50 1.01 -7.89 -3.29
CA ARG A 50 2.46 -7.66 -3.32
C ARG A 50 2.96 -7.38 -4.74
N LEU A 51 2.45 -8.10 -5.74
CA LEU A 51 2.77 -7.85 -7.16
C LEU A 51 2.29 -6.45 -7.59
N ALA A 52 1.09 -6.03 -7.20
CA ALA A 52 0.57 -4.71 -7.53
C ALA A 52 1.43 -3.58 -6.91
N ILE A 53 1.81 -3.73 -5.63
CA ILE A 53 2.69 -2.77 -4.95
C ILE A 53 4.09 -2.77 -5.60
N ALA A 54 4.70 -3.94 -5.83
CA ALA A 54 5.99 -4.05 -6.49
C ALA A 54 6.00 -3.37 -7.87
N ARG A 55 4.95 -3.59 -8.66
CA ARG A 55 4.77 -2.95 -9.97
C ARG A 55 4.70 -1.42 -9.86
N ALA A 56 3.98 -0.90 -8.88
CA ALA A 56 3.88 0.54 -8.65
C ALA A 56 5.23 1.15 -8.21
N LEU A 57 5.95 0.48 -7.31
CA LEU A 57 7.27 0.93 -6.83
C LEU A 57 8.34 0.97 -7.92
N LEU A 58 8.26 0.08 -8.92
CA LEU A 58 9.20 0.06 -10.05
C LEU A 58 9.16 1.33 -10.92
N ALA A 59 8.07 2.10 -10.86
CA ALA A 59 8.01 3.43 -11.45
C ALA A 59 8.80 4.49 -10.67
N ARG A 60 9.37 4.16 -9.50
CA ARG A 60 10.02 5.09 -8.55
C ARG A 60 9.13 6.29 -8.21
N PRO A 61 7.89 6.09 -7.75
CA PRO A 61 6.97 7.17 -7.48
C PRO A 61 7.41 7.98 -6.25
N LYS A 62 7.15 9.29 -6.26
CA LYS A 62 7.24 10.13 -5.06
C LYS A 62 5.99 10.01 -4.19
N LEU A 63 4.86 9.67 -4.81
CA LEU A 63 3.56 9.47 -4.17
C LEU A 63 2.95 8.17 -4.67
N LEU A 64 2.65 7.26 -3.75
CA LEU A 64 1.96 6.00 -3.99
C LEU A 64 0.50 6.14 -3.52
N LEU A 65 -0.44 5.89 -4.43
CA LEU A 65 -1.88 5.91 -4.15
C LEU A 65 -2.39 4.49 -4.02
N LEU A 66 -3.03 4.18 -2.91
CA LEU A 66 -3.58 2.85 -2.62
C LEU A 66 -5.03 2.98 -2.16
N ASP A 67 -5.91 2.25 -2.83
CA ASP A 67 -7.32 2.20 -2.52
C ASP A 67 -7.68 0.79 -2.06
N GLU A 68 -8.07 0.66 -0.79
CA GLU A 68 -8.44 -0.58 -0.10
C GLU A 68 -7.48 -1.77 -0.35
N PRO A 69 -6.14 -1.60 -0.18
CA PRO A 69 -5.18 -2.63 -0.53
C PRO A 69 -5.27 -3.89 0.34
N THR A 70 -6.03 -3.87 1.43
CA THR A 70 -6.19 -5.02 2.32
C THR A 70 -7.57 -5.70 2.20
N LEU A 71 -8.44 -5.20 1.33
CA LEU A 71 -9.79 -5.73 1.17
C LEU A 71 -9.78 -7.22 0.79
N GLY A 72 -10.51 -8.03 1.55
CA GLY A 72 -10.65 -9.47 1.30
C GLY A 72 -9.41 -10.32 1.63
N LEU A 73 -8.39 -9.76 2.26
CA LEU A 73 -7.21 -10.50 2.69
C LEU A 73 -7.38 -11.09 4.11
N ALA A 74 -6.69 -12.22 4.36
CA ALA A 74 -6.64 -12.81 5.70
C ALA A 74 -5.90 -11.87 6.68
N PRO A 75 -6.27 -11.85 7.98
CA PRO A 75 -5.72 -10.92 8.97
C PRO A 75 -4.19 -10.88 9.02
N LEU A 76 -3.53 -12.03 8.96
CA LEU A 76 -2.07 -12.10 8.93
C LEU A 76 -1.46 -11.40 7.71
N ILE A 77 -2.14 -11.47 6.57
CA ILE A 77 -1.68 -10.82 5.34
C ILE A 77 -1.92 -9.31 5.41
N VAL A 78 -3.03 -8.89 6.04
CA VAL A 78 -3.29 -7.46 6.32
C VAL A 78 -2.13 -6.86 7.11
N ASP A 79 -1.72 -7.49 8.22
CA ASP A 79 -0.59 -7.02 9.03
C ASP A 79 0.69 -6.88 8.18
N GLN A 80 1.00 -7.88 7.36
CA GLN A 80 2.18 -7.84 6.48
C GLN A 80 2.10 -6.73 5.41
N VAL A 81 0.91 -6.39 4.92
CA VAL A 81 0.74 -5.26 3.99
C VAL A 81 1.00 -3.95 4.71
N PHE A 82 0.45 -3.72 5.91
CA PHE A 82 0.70 -2.50 6.68
C PHE A 82 2.17 -2.34 7.06
N GLU A 83 2.86 -3.42 7.48
CA GLU A 83 4.30 -3.42 7.74
C GLU A 83 5.09 -3.00 6.49
N LEU A 84 4.76 -3.57 5.33
CA LEU A 84 5.36 -3.22 4.05
C LEU A 84 5.14 -1.74 3.70
N LEU A 85 3.93 -1.20 3.89
CA LEU A 85 3.64 0.21 3.61
C LEU A 85 4.44 1.14 4.54
N ALA A 86 4.57 0.79 5.81
CA ALA A 86 5.40 1.54 6.76
C ALA A 86 6.89 1.52 6.35
N GLU A 87 7.40 0.41 5.82
CA GLU A 87 8.76 0.33 5.27
C GLU A 87 8.95 1.24 4.06
N ILE A 88 8.03 1.18 3.09
CA ILE A 88 8.05 2.01 1.87
C ILE A 88 8.02 3.50 2.22
N ASN A 89 7.22 3.89 3.22
CA ASN A 89 7.16 5.27 3.68
C ASN A 89 8.49 5.70 4.32
N ARG A 90 9.09 4.87 5.19
CA ARG A 90 10.42 5.14 5.79
C ARG A 90 11.53 5.24 4.76
N GLU A 91 11.41 4.60 3.61
CA GLU A 91 12.33 4.72 2.46
C GLU A 91 12.13 6.04 1.68
N GLY A 92 11.16 6.87 2.07
CA GLY A 92 10.93 8.22 1.52
C GLY A 92 9.83 8.33 0.48
N THR A 93 9.04 7.27 0.25
CA THR A 93 7.86 7.35 -0.61
C THR A 93 6.66 7.85 0.19
N THR A 94 6.04 8.94 -0.23
CA THR A 94 4.78 9.40 0.34
C THR A 94 3.66 8.43 -0.05
N ILE A 95 2.78 8.08 0.89
CA ILE A 95 1.66 7.17 0.64
C ILE A 95 0.36 7.89 0.95
N LEU A 96 -0.59 7.88 0.01
CA LEU A 96 -1.99 8.18 0.27
C LEU A 96 -2.76 6.86 0.27
N LEU A 97 -3.23 6.46 1.44
CA LEU A 97 -3.92 5.22 1.70
C LEU A 97 -5.39 5.47 1.97
N VAL A 98 -6.27 4.85 1.21
CA VAL A 98 -7.70 4.75 1.51
C VAL A 98 -7.96 3.35 2.04
N GLU A 99 -8.52 3.25 3.24
CA GLU A 99 -8.76 1.97 3.93
C GLU A 99 -10.00 2.02 4.82
N GLN A 100 -10.67 0.89 4.95
CA GLN A 100 -11.76 0.71 5.89
C GLN A 100 -11.25 0.27 7.28
N ASN A 101 -10.07 -0.34 7.36
CA ASN A 101 -9.43 -0.74 8.61
C ASN A 101 -8.83 0.49 9.32
N ALA A 102 -9.72 1.30 9.90
CA ALA A 102 -9.35 2.57 10.50
C ALA A 102 -8.34 2.43 11.64
N VAL A 103 -8.46 1.38 12.48
CA VAL A 103 -7.54 1.15 13.60
C VAL A 103 -6.11 0.98 13.10
N ARG A 104 -5.90 0.06 12.15
CA ARG A 104 -4.57 -0.17 11.58
C ARG A 104 -4.03 1.05 10.80
N THR A 105 -4.93 1.78 10.13
CA THR A 105 -4.55 2.98 9.38
C THR A 105 -4.05 4.08 10.33
N VAL A 106 -4.74 4.32 11.44
CA VAL A 106 -4.34 5.33 12.43
C VAL A 106 -3.00 4.99 13.08
N ASP A 107 -2.71 3.70 13.30
CA ASP A 107 -1.45 3.24 13.91
C ASP A 107 -0.20 3.57 13.04
N VAL A 108 -0.36 3.69 11.71
CA VAL A 108 0.76 3.87 10.79
C VAL A 108 0.78 5.23 10.09
N ALA A 109 -0.30 5.99 10.16
CA ALA A 109 -0.45 7.23 9.41
C ALA A 109 0.09 8.44 10.17
N ASP A 110 0.87 9.29 9.50
CA ASP A 110 1.28 10.61 10.03
C ASP A 110 0.08 11.57 10.08
N ARG A 111 -0.86 11.45 9.13
CA ARG A 111 -2.05 12.29 8.99
C ARG A 111 -3.26 11.46 8.59
N VAL A 112 -4.39 11.73 9.21
CA VAL A 112 -5.64 10.99 9.03
C VAL A 112 -6.73 11.92 8.54
N TYR A 113 -7.51 11.44 7.56
CA TYR A 113 -8.75 12.05 7.11
C TYR A 113 -9.87 11.03 7.30
N ILE A 114 -10.89 11.36 8.08
CA ILE A 114 -12.07 10.50 8.23
C ILE A 114 -13.15 11.03 7.31
N MET A 115 -13.54 10.20 6.34
CA MET A 115 -14.56 10.52 5.36
C MET A 115 -15.84 9.75 5.67
N ARG A 116 -16.98 10.43 5.63
CA ARG A 116 -18.32 9.83 5.74
C ARG A 116 -18.96 9.59 4.39
N THR A 117 -20.02 8.80 4.42
CA THR A 117 -20.94 8.61 3.29
C THR A 117 -21.34 9.96 2.72
N GLY A 118 -21.23 10.10 1.38
CA GLY A 118 -21.44 11.37 0.68
C GLY A 118 -20.18 12.20 0.49
N GLY A 119 -18.98 11.70 0.88
CA GLY A 119 -17.70 12.34 0.56
C GLY A 119 -17.32 13.51 1.48
N ARG A 120 -18.02 13.70 2.59
CA ARG A 120 -17.70 14.76 3.56
C ARG A 120 -16.55 14.33 4.46
N ILE A 121 -15.53 15.19 4.61
CA ILE A 121 -14.47 15.03 5.59
C ILE A 121 -15.00 15.48 6.95
N GLU A 122 -15.04 14.55 7.90
CA GLU A 122 -15.49 14.78 9.28
C GLU A 122 -14.33 15.16 10.20
N PHE A 123 -13.17 14.59 9.94
CA PHE A 123 -11.96 14.84 10.69
C PHE A 123 -10.75 14.95 9.76
N GLU A 124 -9.83 15.84 10.11
CA GLU A 124 -8.49 15.95 9.53
C GLU A 124 -7.51 16.27 10.67
N GLY A 125 -6.44 15.48 10.76
CA GLY A 125 -5.42 15.70 11.81
C GLY A 125 -4.46 14.53 11.95
N THR A 126 -3.69 14.54 13.04
CA THR A 126 -2.82 13.42 13.43
C THR A 126 -3.60 12.40 14.27
N ALA A 127 -3.01 11.19 14.46
CA ALA A 127 -3.55 10.18 15.37
C ALA A 127 -3.72 10.74 16.81
N ALA A 128 -2.77 11.54 17.28
CA ALA A 128 -2.85 12.18 18.60
C ALA A 128 -4.05 13.15 18.71
N GLN A 129 -4.24 13.99 17.70
CA GLN A 129 -5.38 14.91 17.66
C GLN A 129 -6.73 14.17 17.55
N LEU A 130 -6.76 13.02 16.87
CA LEU A 130 -7.93 12.16 16.82
C LEU A 130 -8.25 11.58 18.20
N ALA A 131 -7.24 11.10 18.93
CA ALA A 131 -7.39 10.57 20.29
C ALA A 131 -7.90 11.63 21.26
N GLU A 132 -7.40 12.88 21.20
CA GLU A 132 -7.86 14.03 22.01
C GLU A 132 -9.35 14.36 21.76
N ARG A 133 -9.87 14.07 20.57
CA ARG A 133 -11.29 14.24 20.22
C ARG A 133 -12.18 13.04 20.54
N GLY A 134 -11.70 12.09 21.34
CA GLY A 134 -12.44 10.89 21.72
C GLY A 134 -12.23 9.69 20.81
N GLY A 135 -11.23 9.76 19.91
CA GLY A 135 -10.82 8.63 19.09
C GLY A 135 -11.74 8.33 17.92
N LEU A 136 -11.54 7.14 17.33
CA LEU A 136 -12.31 6.67 16.18
C LEU A 136 -13.81 6.55 16.47
N GLU A 137 -14.19 6.08 17.68
CA GLU A 137 -15.60 5.88 18.05
C GLU A 137 -16.39 7.19 17.96
N THR A 138 -15.87 8.27 18.56
CA THR A 138 -16.50 9.60 18.52
C THR A 138 -16.55 10.13 17.08
N ALA A 139 -15.49 9.97 16.31
CA ALA A 139 -15.45 10.40 14.92
C ALA A 139 -16.48 9.65 14.05
N TYR A 140 -16.71 8.36 14.31
CA TYR A 140 -17.74 7.58 13.60
C TYR A 140 -19.17 7.89 14.06
N MET A 141 -19.37 8.19 15.35
CA MET A 141 -20.72 8.52 15.88
C MET A 141 -21.15 9.96 15.52
N GLY A 142 -20.18 10.83 15.19
CA GLY A 142 -20.46 12.23 14.84
C GLY A 142 -20.79 13.10 16.06
N LEU A 143 -20.19 12.80 17.21
CA LEU A 143 -20.32 13.52 18.48
C LEU A 143 -19.25 14.59 18.63
#